data_fe79e374943c3cfc32b5d45d6a9fd2e9
#
_entry.id   fe79e374943c3cfc32b5d45d6a9fd2e9
#
_cell.length_a   1.000
_cell.length_b   1.000
_cell.length_c   1.000
_cell.angle_alpha   90.00
_cell.angle_beta   90.00
_cell.angle_gamma   90.00
#
_symmetry.space_group_name_H-M   'P 1'
#
loop_
_entity.id
_entity.type
_entity.pdbx_description
1 polymer ?
#
loop_
_entity_poly.entity_id
_entity_poly.type
_entity_poly.pdbx_seq_one_letter_code
_entity_poly.pdbx_strand_id
1 'polypeptide(L)'
;MNEYILQCNELTKKFGSKAALSKIDIKLKRGKITGLLGPNGSGKTTLIKLANGLLHPDGGEILIDGKTPGAESKAIVSYLPEKTYLNDYMTVKEIIQFFCDFYSDFDKSRALDMLARLGINENDKLKTMSKGTKEKVQLILVMSRRAQIYFLDEPIAGVDPAARDYILETIITNYDENAAIVISTHLIADVEKVLDEVIFLKYGEIVMHKSVDEIREDEGKSVDMLFREVFKC
;
A
#
# COMPACT_ATOMS: atom_id res chain seq x y z
N MET A 1 -19.22 13.10 -1.00
CA MET A 1 -18.09 12.16 -0.77
C MET A 1 -18.54 11.14 0.27
N ASN A 2 -18.22 9.87 0.05
CA ASN A 2 -18.47 8.86 1.08
C ASN A 2 -17.55 9.08 2.29
N GLU A 3 -18.04 8.83 3.49
CA GLU A 3 -17.24 8.92 4.73
C GLU A 3 -16.04 7.97 4.70
N TYR A 4 -16.23 6.79 4.12
CA TYR A 4 -15.23 5.75 4.02
C TYR A 4 -14.74 5.58 2.58
N ILE A 5 -13.41 5.59 2.40
CA ILE A 5 -12.78 5.37 1.09
C ILE A 5 -12.67 3.88 0.75
N LEU A 6 -12.50 3.02 1.76
CA LEU A 6 -12.52 1.55 1.63
C LEU A 6 -13.53 0.97 2.60
N GLN A 7 -14.38 0.06 2.11
CA GLN A 7 -15.33 -0.70 2.94
C GLN A 7 -15.26 -2.17 2.53
N CYS A 8 -15.20 -3.05 3.50
CA CYS A 8 -15.37 -4.49 3.33
C CYS A 8 -16.48 -4.95 4.26
N ASN A 9 -17.43 -5.73 3.75
CA ASN A 9 -18.55 -6.29 4.49
C ASN A 9 -18.54 -7.81 4.31
N GLU A 10 -18.29 -8.57 5.37
CA GLU A 10 -18.14 -10.03 5.40
C GLU A 10 -17.26 -10.57 4.25
N LEU A 11 -16.22 -9.81 3.86
CA LEU A 11 -15.39 -10.11 2.70
C LEU A 11 -14.68 -11.45 2.86
N THR A 12 -14.88 -12.36 1.92
CA THR A 12 -14.31 -13.70 1.94
C THR A 12 -13.59 -13.99 0.63
N LYS A 13 -12.39 -14.58 0.73
CA LYS A 13 -11.62 -15.07 -0.42
C LYS A 13 -11.02 -16.43 -0.14
N LYS A 14 -11.20 -17.37 -1.08
CA LYS A 14 -10.68 -18.74 -0.99
C LYS A 14 -9.78 -19.06 -2.18
N PHE A 15 -8.78 -19.88 -1.95
CA PHE A 15 -7.97 -20.52 -2.99
C PHE A 15 -8.05 -22.03 -2.77
N GLY A 16 -8.85 -22.70 -3.60
CA GLY A 16 -9.24 -24.09 -3.37
C GLY A 16 -9.98 -24.25 -2.04
N SER A 17 -9.50 -25.12 -1.17
CA SER A 17 -10.07 -25.35 0.18
C SER A 17 -9.60 -24.35 1.23
N LYS A 18 -8.54 -23.56 0.96
CA LYS A 18 -7.96 -22.64 1.92
C LYS A 18 -8.61 -21.25 1.84
N ALA A 19 -9.19 -20.78 2.95
CA ALA A 19 -9.61 -19.39 3.07
C ALA A 19 -8.37 -18.52 3.27
N ALA A 20 -8.20 -17.52 2.40
CA ALA A 20 -7.19 -16.48 2.53
C ALA A 20 -7.74 -15.26 3.27
N LEU A 21 -9.04 -15.02 3.16
CA LEU A 21 -9.80 -14.04 3.95
C LEU A 21 -11.14 -14.70 4.35
N SER A 22 -11.57 -14.49 5.59
CA SER A 22 -12.75 -15.11 6.18
C SER A 22 -13.63 -14.06 6.85
N LYS A 23 -14.67 -13.62 6.14
CA LYS A 23 -15.70 -12.68 6.63
C LYS A 23 -15.11 -11.44 7.32
N ILE A 24 -14.19 -10.75 6.65
CA ILE A 24 -13.57 -9.56 7.22
C ILE A 24 -14.44 -8.32 7.00
N ASP A 25 -14.53 -7.49 8.04
CA ASP A 25 -15.19 -6.20 8.02
C ASP A 25 -14.15 -5.10 8.25
N ILE A 26 -14.05 -4.15 7.32
CA ILE A 26 -13.12 -3.03 7.36
C ILE A 26 -13.84 -1.76 6.90
N LYS A 27 -13.55 -0.64 7.57
CA LYS A 27 -13.95 0.69 7.14
C LYS A 27 -12.78 1.64 7.34
N LEU A 28 -12.19 2.15 6.25
CA LEU A 28 -11.10 3.11 6.30
C LEU A 28 -11.59 4.50 5.90
N LYS A 29 -11.20 5.49 6.68
CA LYS A 29 -11.49 6.90 6.42
C LYS A 29 -10.42 7.51 5.51
N ARG A 30 -10.75 8.63 4.89
CA ARG A 30 -9.79 9.47 4.16
C ARG A 30 -8.84 10.16 5.14
N GLY A 31 -7.67 10.59 4.65
CA GLY A 31 -6.70 11.33 5.45
C GLY A 31 -6.02 10.50 6.54
N LYS A 32 -5.99 9.17 6.41
CA LYS A 32 -5.36 8.28 7.38
C LYS A 32 -4.35 7.35 6.73
N ILE A 33 -3.26 7.11 7.44
CA ILE A 33 -2.25 6.11 7.10
C ILE A 33 -2.52 4.87 7.95
N THR A 34 -2.99 3.81 7.31
CA THR A 34 -3.37 2.55 7.94
C THR A 34 -2.29 1.49 7.73
N GLY A 35 -1.77 0.92 8.80
CA GLY A 35 -0.90 -0.25 8.78
C GLY A 35 -1.73 -1.54 8.67
N LEU A 36 -1.61 -2.27 7.56
CA LEU A 36 -2.16 -3.62 7.41
C LEU A 36 -1.07 -4.63 7.82
N LEU A 37 -1.09 -5.05 9.08
CA LEU A 37 -0.01 -5.76 9.72
C LEU A 37 -0.36 -7.23 9.95
N GLY A 38 0.62 -8.10 9.74
CA GLY A 38 0.43 -9.54 9.93
C GLY A 38 1.59 -10.35 9.37
N PRO A 39 1.76 -11.61 9.79
CA PRO A 39 2.81 -12.47 9.26
C PRO A 39 2.59 -12.80 7.78
N ASN A 40 3.61 -13.39 7.14
CA ASN A 40 3.50 -13.85 5.77
C ASN A 40 2.38 -14.90 5.66
N GLY A 41 1.55 -14.77 4.61
CA GLY A 41 0.40 -15.65 4.39
C GLY A 41 -0.83 -15.31 5.23
N SER A 42 -0.88 -14.20 5.97
CA SER A 42 -2.07 -13.78 6.73
C SER A 42 -3.22 -13.29 5.88
N GLY A 43 -2.99 -12.92 4.60
CA GLY A 43 -4.03 -12.42 3.69
C GLY A 43 -3.87 -10.97 3.22
N LYS A 44 -2.83 -10.23 3.67
CA LYS A 44 -2.59 -8.81 3.32
C LYS A 44 -2.62 -8.53 1.81
N THR A 45 -1.74 -9.19 1.06
CA THR A 45 -1.68 -9.06 -0.40
C THR A 45 -2.99 -9.49 -1.08
N THR A 46 -3.71 -10.46 -0.50
CA THR A 46 -5.02 -10.89 -1.03
C THR A 46 -6.05 -9.77 -0.90
N LEU A 47 -6.13 -9.12 0.26
CA LEU A 47 -7.00 -7.97 0.48
C LEU A 47 -6.68 -6.82 -0.48
N ILE A 48 -5.40 -6.48 -0.60
CA ILE A 48 -4.95 -5.42 -1.52
C ILE A 48 -5.31 -5.75 -2.97
N LYS A 49 -5.14 -7.00 -3.40
CA LYS A 49 -5.52 -7.43 -4.76
C LYS A 49 -7.02 -7.37 -5.02
N LEU A 50 -7.85 -7.69 -4.03
CA LEU A 50 -9.30 -7.52 -4.11
C LEU A 50 -9.67 -6.04 -4.24
N ALA A 51 -9.07 -5.16 -3.41
CA ALA A 51 -9.28 -3.72 -3.47
C ALA A 51 -8.89 -3.10 -4.83
N ASN A 52 -7.89 -3.68 -5.50
CA ASN A 52 -7.45 -3.27 -6.84
C ASN A 52 -8.22 -3.96 -8.00
N GLY A 53 -9.21 -4.80 -7.70
CA GLY A 53 -9.95 -5.55 -8.71
C GLY A 53 -9.10 -6.55 -9.50
N LEU A 54 -7.98 -7.00 -8.92
CA LEU A 54 -7.11 -8.06 -9.48
C LEU A 54 -7.58 -9.45 -9.08
N LEU A 55 -8.45 -9.53 -8.08
CA LEU A 55 -9.15 -10.73 -7.64
C LEU A 55 -10.63 -10.38 -7.43
N HIS A 56 -11.49 -11.39 -7.48
CA HIS A 56 -12.90 -11.29 -7.14
C HIS A 56 -13.17 -11.97 -5.79
N PRO A 57 -14.04 -11.42 -4.94
CA PRO A 57 -14.44 -12.07 -3.69
C PRO A 57 -15.24 -13.34 -3.98
N ASP A 58 -15.19 -14.30 -3.06
CA ASP A 58 -16.01 -15.51 -3.07
C ASP A 58 -17.25 -15.35 -2.16
N GLY A 59 -17.28 -14.30 -1.33
CA GLY A 59 -18.42 -13.92 -0.51
C GLY A 59 -18.21 -12.52 0.09
N GLY A 60 -19.30 -11.88 0.49
CA GLY A 60 -19.29 -10.50 0.95
C GLY A 60 -19.01 -9.52 -0.17
N GLU A 61 -18.62 -8.31 0.18
CA GLU A 61 -18.30 -7.24 -0.78
C GLU A 61 -17.10 -6.39 -0.35
N ILE A 62 -16.50 -5.73 -1.33
CA ILE A 62 -15.49 -4.69 -1.12
C ILE A 62 -15.86 -3.49 -1.98
N LEU A 63 -15.78 -2.29 -1.39
CA LEU A 63 -16.13 -1.04 -2.05
C LEU A 63 -14.98 -0.02 -1.89
N ILE A 64 -14.66 0.66 -2.99
CA ILE A 64 -13.77 1.80 -3.05
C ILE A 64 -14.61 3.04 -3.38
N ASP A 65 -14.65 4.01 -2.46
CA ASP A 65 -15.52 5.19 -2.54
C ASP A 65 -17.00 4.83 -2.85
N GLY A 66 -17.48 3.73 -2.21
CA GLY A 66 -18.84 3.22 -2.38
C GLY A 66 -19.11 2.45 -3.66
N LYS A 67 -18.09 2.16 -4.48
CA LYS A 67 -18.21 1.41 -5.73
C LYS A 67 -17.38 0.13 -5.69
N THR A 68 -17.85 -0.91 -6.35
CA THR A 68 -17.09 -2.15 -6.52
C THR A 68 -15.81 -1.88 -7.33
N PRO A 69 -14.67 -2.54 -6.98
CA PRO A 69 -13.42 -2.37 -7.72
C PRO A 69 -13.58 -2.64 -9.22
N GLY A 70 -13.21 -1.65 -10.04
CA GLY A 70 -13.37 -1.68 -11.50
C GLY A 70 -12.66 -0.52 -12.19
N ALA A 71 -13.07 -0.18 -13.39
CA ALA A 71 -12.44 0.92 -14.18
C ALA A 71 -12.47 2.25 -13.43
N GLU A 72 -13.62 2.60 -12.82
CA GLU A 72 -13.78 3.86 -12.10
C GLU A 72 -12.91 3.93 -10.84
N SER A 73 -12.84 2.84 -10.05
CA SER A 73 -11.99 2.82 -8.86
C SER A 73 -10.51 2.89 -9.20
N LYS A 74 -10.07 2.32 -10.33
CA LYS A 74 -8.67 2.40 -10.80
C LYS A 74 -8.21 3.83 -11.10
N ALA A 75 -9.14 4.73 -11.44
CA ALA A 75 -8.82 6.14 -11.62
C ALA A 75 -8.40 6.84 -10.32
N ILE A 76 -8.86 6.37 -9.17
CA ILE A 76 -8.61 6.97 -7.85
C ILE A 76 -7.70 6.14 -6.95
N VAL A 77 -7.29 4.95 -7.39
CA VAL A 77 -6.41 4.03 -6.66
C VAL A 77 -5.02 4.07 -7.24
N SER A 78 -3.99 4.18 -6.39
CA SER A 78 -2.59 3.95 -6.75
C SER A 78 -2.08 2.71 -6.02
N TYR A 79 -1.37 1.83 -6.73
CA TYR A 79 -0.95 0.54 -6.19
C TYR A 79 0.53 0.27 -6.42
N LEU A 80 1.25 0.02 -5.34
CA LEU A 80 2.63 -0.48 -5.33
C LEU A 80 2.60 -1.96 -4.96
N PRO A 81 2.79 -2.90 -5.89
CA PRO A 81 2.90 -4.33 -5.56
C PRO A 81 4.28 -4.67 -5.01
N GLU A 82 4.35 -5.75 -4.21
CA GLU A 82 5.59 -6.31 -3.65
C GLU A 82 6.67 -6.59 -4.73
N LYS A 83 6.24 -7.01 -5.91
CA LYS A 83 7.16 -7.29 -7.03
C LYS A 83 6.98 -6.26 -8.13
N THR A 84 8.11 -5.80 -8.70
CA THR A 84 8.06 -4.89 -9.84
C THR A 84 7.38 -5.54 -11.04
N TYR A 85 6.53 -4.76 -11.70
CA TYR A 85 5.84 -5.11 -12.95
C TYR A 85 6.34 -4.29 -14.14
N LEU A 86 7.30 -3.41 -13.89
CA LEU A 86 7.82 -2.49 -14.91
C LEU A 86 8.63 -3.27 -15.96
N ASN A 87 8.50 -2.85 -17.21
CA ASN A 87 9.22 -3.47 -18.32
C ASN A 87 10.70 -3.09 -18.28
N ASP A 88 11.56 -4.07 -18.09
CA ASP A 88 13.03 -3.91 -17.99
C ASP A 88 13.70 -3.27 -19.23
N TYR A 89 13.07 -3.34 -20.39
CA TYR A 89 13.64 -2.79 -21.63
C TYR A 89 13.30 -1.32 -21.88
N MET A 90 12.35 -0.77 -21.13
CA MET A 90 11.97 0.65 -21.18
C MET A 90 12.97 1.50 -20.40
N THR A 91 13.19 2.72 -20.88
CA THR A 91 13.83 3.80 -20.11
C THR A 91 12.82 4.35 -19.08
N VAL A 92 13.34 5.01 -18.04
CA VAL A 92 12.48 5.68 -17.04
C VAL A 92 11.58 6.72 -17.70
N LYS A 93 12.09 7.47 -18.68
CA LYS A 93 11.35 8.45 -19.47
C LYS A 93 10.16 7.84 -20.23
N GLU A 94 10.38 6.68 -20.86
CA GLU A 94 9.30 5.96 -21.57
C GLU A 94 8.23 5.48 -20.60
N ILE A 95 8.61 5.02 -19.42
CA ILE A 95 7.67 4.59 -18.38
C ILE A 95 6.88 5.79 -17.82
N ILE A 96 7.54 6.92 -17.56
CA ILE A 96 6.86 8.16 -17.16
C ILE A 96 5.84 8.58 -18.21
N GLN A 97 6.21 8.55 -19.50
CA GLN A 97 5.28 8.88 -20.58
C GLN A 97 4.09 7.93 -20.59
N PHE A 98 4.34 6.62 -20.43
CA PHE A 98 3.28 5.62 -20.31
C PHE A 98 2.31 5.94 -19.16
N PHE A 99 2.83 6.35 -17.99
CA PHE A 99 1.98 6.75 -16.86
C PHE A 99 1.19 8.03 -17.15
N CYS A 100 1.76 9.02 -17.83
CA CYS A 100 1.07 10.21 -18.28
C CYS A 100 -0.10 9.90 -19.23
N ASP A 101 0.10 8.91 -20.11
CA ASP A 101 -0.91 8.53 -21.11
C ASP A 101 -2.09 7.76 -20.47
N PHE A 102 -1.80 6.95 -19.42
CA PHE A 102 -2.79 6.12 -18.76
C PHE A 102 -3.53 6.79 -17.61
N TYR A 103 -2.85 7.68 -16.87
CA TYR A 103 -3.37 8.29 -15.65
C TYR A 103 -3.44 9.81 -15.78
N SER A 104 -4.64 10.33 -15.90
CA SER A 104 -4.87 11.79 -15.99
C SER A 104 -4.46 12.56 -14.72
N ASP A 105 -4.32 11.85 -13.59
CA ASP A 105 -3.90 12.37 -12.29
C ASP A 105 -2.39 12.21 -12.02
N PHE A 106 -1.60 11.79 -13.03
CA PHE A 106 -0.16 11.61 -12.87
C PHE A 106 0.58 12.97 -12.98
N ASP A 107 1.34 13.28 -11.95
CA ASP A 107 2.16 14.49 -11.86
C ASP A 107 3.59 14.22 -12.33
N LYS A 108 3.82 14.48 -13.64
CA LYS A 108 5.13 14.28 -14.27
C LYS A 108 6.23 15.13 -13.63
N SER A 109 5.92 16.37 -13.22
CA SER A 109 6.92 17.25 -12.61
C SER A 109 7.41 16.66 -11.29
N ARG A 110 6.49 16.20 -10.46
CA ARG A 110 6.79 15.52 -9.19
C ARG A 110 7.66 14.27 -9.42
N ALA A 111 7.35 13.45 -10.42
CA ALA A 111 8.15 12.26 -10.74
C ALA A 111 9.59 12.64 -11.10
N LEU A 112 9.77 13.64 -11.97
CA LEU A 112 11.10 14.10 -12.38
C LEU A 112 11.90 14.69 -11.22
N ASP A 113 11.26 15.48 -10.35
CA ASP A 113 11.91 16.05 -9.16
C ASP A 113 12.39 14.95 -8.20
N MET A 114 11.57 13.92 -7.95
CA MET A 114 11.97 12.80 -7.10
C MET A 114 13.11 11.97 -7.71
N LEU A 115 13.09 11.74 -9.02
CA LEU A 115 14.19 11.06 -9.72
C LEU A 115 15.50 11.85 -9.62
N ALA A 116 15.43 13.17 -9.83
CA ALA A 116 16.60 14.05 -9.72
C ALA A 116 17.24 14.03 -8.33
N ARG A 117 16.43 14.06 -7.27
CA ARG A 117 16.88 13.95 -5.88
C ARG A 117 17.63 12.64 -5.60
N LEU A 118 17.28 11.55 -6.30
CA LEU A 118 17.94 10.26 -6.19
C LEU A 118 19.10 10.06 -7.16
N GLY A 119 19.39 11.04 -8.01
CA GLY A 119 20.39 10.92 -9.06
C GLY A 119 20.05 9.85 -10.11
N ILE A 120 18.78 9.55 -10.32
CA ILE A 120 18.32 8.58 -11.32
C ILE A 120 18.11 9.31 -12.65
N ASN A 121 18.85 8.87 -13.69
CA ASN A 121 18.73 9.46 -15.02
C ASN A 121 17.51 8.89 -15.76
N GLU A 122 16.66 9.79 -16.27
CA GLU A 122 15.45 9.38 -17.01
C GLU A 122 15.72 8.59 -18.30
N ASN A 123 16.92 8.70 -18.86
CA ASN A 123 17.31 7.98 -20.06
C ASN A 123 17.86 6.57 -19.79
N ASP A 124 18.07 6.21 -18.53
CA ASP A 124 18.56 4.88 -18.18
C ASP A 124 17.45 3.84 -18.34
N LYS A 125 17.83 2.67 -18.86
CA LYS A 125 16.93 1.51 -18.96
C LYS A 125 16.83 0.81 -17.61
N LEU A 126 15.63 0.37 -17.23
CA LEU A 126 15.44 -0.40 -16.00
C LEU A 126 16.35 -1.63 -15.91
N LYS A 127 16.60 -2.31 -17.04
CA LYS A 127 17.49 -3.50 -17.10
C LYS A 127 18.87 -3.24 -16.51
N THR A 128 19.40 -2.00 -16.62
CA THR A 128 20.73 -1.63 -16.13
C THR A 128 20.76 -1.25 -14.65
N MET A 129 19.58 -1.11 -14.03
CA MET A 129 19.44 -0.67 -12.64
C MET A 129 19.54 -1.83 -11.66
N SER A 130 20.02 -1.53 -10.44
CA SER A 130 19.94 -2.47 -9.32
C SER A 130 18.47 -2.72 -8.94
N LYS A 131 18.20 -3.82 -8.22
CA LYS A 131 16.86 -4.13 -7.71
C LYS A 131 16.31 -2.95 -6.88
N GLY A 132 17.08 -2.43 -5.93
CA GLY A 132 16.66 -1.31 -5.09
C GLY A 132 16.41 -0.01 -5.87
N THR A 133 17.15 0.25 -6.95
CA THR A 133 16.88 1.41 -7.81
C THR A 133 15.55 1.25 -8.57
N LYS A 134 15.25 0.04 -9.08
CA LYS A 134 13.96 -0.25 -9.73
C LYS A 134 12.79 -0.07 -8.76
N GLU A 135 12.92 -0.52 -7.51
CA GLU A 135 11.90 -0.35 -6.47
C GLU A 135 11.66 1.13 -6.16
N LYS A 136 12.74 1.94 -6.10
CA LYS A 136 12.62 3.40 -5.94
C LYS A 136 11.90 4.07 -7.13
N VAL A 137 12.24 3.68 -8.36
CA VAL A 137 11.52 4.18 -9.56
C VAL A 137 10.04 3.83 -9.48
N GLN A 138 9.71 2.59 -9.15
CA GLN A 138 8.33 2.14 -9.03
C GLN A 138 7.55 2.91 -7.94
N LEU A 139 8.17 3.15 -6.77
CA LEU A 139 7.58 3.97 -5.72
C LEU A 139 7.32 5.40 -6.20
N ILE A 140 8.29 6.02 -6.87
CA ILE A 140 8.15 7.38 -7.43
C ILE A 140 6.95 7.45 -8.38
N LEU A 141 6.79 6.47 -9.28
CA LEU A 141 5.66 6.44 -10.21
C LEU A 141 4.32 6.35 -9.47
N VAL A 142 4.23 5.50 -8.44
CA VAL A 142 3.03 5.33 -7.62
C VAL A 142 2.71 6.60 -6.84
N MET A 143 3.71 7.23 -6.19
CA MET A 143 3.53 8.44 -5.38
C MET A 143 3.38 9.72 -6.22
N SER A 144 3.69 9.67 -7.52
CA SER A 144 3.45 10.79 -8.45
C SER A 144 2.02 10.85 -9.00
N ARG A 145 1.17 9.91 -8.66
CA ARG A 145 -0.27 10.01 -8.89
C ARG A 145 -0.93 10.86 -7.80
N ARG A 146 -2.00 11.55 -8.13
CA ARG A 146 -2.88 12.26 -7.17
C ARG A 146 -4.07 11.36 -6.82
N ALA A 147 -3.79 10.14 -6.35
CA ALA A 147 -4.80 9.16 -6.02
C ALA A 147 -5.53 9.52 -4.72
N GLN A 148 -6.75 8.99 -4.54
CA GLN A 148 -7.52 9.16 -3.31
C GLN A 148 -7.24 8.05 -2.29
N ILE A 149 -6.70 6.92 -2.75
CA ILE A 149 -6.20 5.85 -1.89
C ILE A 149 -4.97 5.20 -2.53
N TYR A 150 -3.96 4.96 -1.68
CA TYR A 150 -2.74 4.27 -2.05
C TYR A 150 -2.67 2.92 -1.33
N PHE A 151 -2.40 1.85 -2.07
CA PHE A 151 -2.07 0.54 -1.51
C PHE A 151 -0.59 0.26 -1.75
N LEU A 152 0.18 0.14 -0.68
CA LEU A 152 1.62 -0.11 -0.72
C LEU A 152 1.89 -1.48 -0.11
N ASP A 153 2.15 -2.48 -0.97
CA ASP A 153 2.34 -3.87 -0.56
C ASP A 153 3.83 -4.15 -0.30
N GLU A 154 4.20 -4.26 0.97
CA GLU A 154 5.58 -4.46 1.45
C GLU A 154 6.60 -3.44 0.90
N PRO A 155 6.34 -2.11 0.99
CA PRO A 155 7.14 -1.09 0.30
C PRO A 155 8.60 -1.01 0.76
N ILE A 156 8.92 -1.52 1.96
CA ILE A 156 10.26 -1.49 2.55
C ILE A 156 10.89 -2.87 2.72
N ALA A 157 10.23 -3.94 2.23
CA ALA A 157 10.74 -5.29 2.35
C ALA A 157 11.98 -5.50 1.47
N GLY A 158 13.03 -6.06 2.06
CA GLY A 158 14.27 -6.32 1.32
C GLY A 158 15.11 -5.09 0.97
N VAL A 159 14.75 -3.93 1.50
CA VAL A 159 15.48 -2.66 1.35
C VAL A 159 16.42 -2.46 2.53
N ASP A 160 17.61 -1.90 2.27
CA ASP A 160 18.55 -1.55 3.34
C ASP A 160 17.97 -0.46 4.29
N PRO A 161 18.39 -0.42 5.57
CA PRO A 161 17.81 0.49 6.56
C PRO A 161 17.84 1.97 6.16
N ALA A 162 18.92 2.45 5.53
CA ALA A 162 19.03 3.85 5.12
C ALA A 162 18.03 4.20 4.01
N ALA A 163 17.78 3.25 3.09
CA ALA A 163 16.81 3.45 2.03
C ALA A 163 15.36 3.35 2.53
N ARG A 164 15.09 2.65 3.64
CA ARG A 164 13.74 2.59 4.25
C ARG A 164 13.27 3.97 4.71
N ASP A 165 14.11 4.72 5.40
CA ASP A 165 13.77 6.07 5.85
C ASP A 165 13.43 6.98 4.67
N TYR A 166 14.19 6.90 3.58
CA TYR A 166 13.88 7.64 2.36
C TYR A 166 12.53 7.25 1.75
N ILE A 167 12.21 5.95 1.72
CA ILE A 167 10.93 5.45 1.19
C ILE A 167 9.77 5.99 2.04
N LEU A 168 9.87 5.90 3.36
CA LEU A 168 8.84 6.41 4.27
C LEU A 168 8.69 7.93 4.17
N GLU A 169 9.78 8.68 4.11
CA GLU A 169 9.75 10.13 3.88
C GLU A 169 9.08 10.45 2.54
N THR A 170 9.41 9.71 1.47
CA THR A 170 8.78 9.88 0.16
C THR A 170 7.27 9.64 0.22
N ILE A 171 6.81 8.63 0.95
CA ILE A 171 5.39 8.35 1.13
C ILE A 171 4.70 9.52 1.85
N ILE A 172 5.23 9.96 3.00
CA ILE A 172 4.60 10.97 3.83
C ILE A 172 4.56 12.36 3.16
N THR A 173 5.62 12.72 2.44
CA THR A 173 5.75 14.06 1.86
C THR A 173 5.07 14.22 0.49
N ASN A 174 4.65 13.11 -0.14
CA ASN A 174 4.16 13.12 -1.52
C ASN A 174 2.72 12.60 -1.69
N TYR A 175 1.93 12.49 -0.64
CA TYR A 175 0.49 12.19 -0.77
C TYR A 175 -0.36 13.44 -0.44
N ASP A 176 -1.62 13.42 -0.88
CA ASP A 176 -2.60 14.43 -0.49
C ASP A 176 -3.14 14.11 0.91
N GLU A 177 -3.20 15.09 1.82
CA GLU A 177 -3.66 14.92 3.19
C GLU A 177 -5.10 14.35 3.28
N ASN A 178 -5.90 14.50 2.20
CA ASN A 178 -7.23 13.91 2.11
C ASN A 178 -7.24 12.48 1.53
N ALA A 179 -6.10 11.98 1.05
CA ALA A 179 -6.00 10.61 0.56
C ALA A 179 -5.79 9.64 1.73
N ALA A 180 -6.19 8.39 1.53
CA ALA A 180 -5.85 7.31 2.45
C ALA A 180 -4.61 6.56 1.96
N ILE A 181 -3.81 6.05 2.89
CA ILE A 181 -2.69 5.15 2.56
C ILE A 181 -2.87 3.86 3.35
N VAL A 182 -2.74 2.72 2.67
CA VAL A 182 -2.67 1.40 3.30
C VAL A 182 -1.28 0.82 3.05
N ILE A 183 -0.51 0.65 4.11
CA ILE A 183 0.83 0.06 4.07
C ILE A 183 0.74 -1.36 4.62
N SER A 184 0.94 -2.36 3.76
CA SER A 184 1.10 -3.74 4.24
C SER A 184 2.56 -4.01 4.57
N THR A 185 2.84 -4.54 5.75
CA THR A 185 4.19 -4.95 6.12
C THR A 185 4.21 -5.90 7.30
N HIS A 186 5.34 -6.58 7.47
CA HIS A 186 5.71 -7.32 8.67
C HIS A 186 6.85 -6.62 9.44
N LEU A 187 7.39 -5.50 8.92
CA LEU A 187 8.45 -4.69 9.54
C LEU A 187 7.85 -3.51 10.31
N ILE A 188 7.20 -3.79 11.43
CA ILE A 188 6.32 -2.86 12.13
C ILE A 188 7.11 -1.73 12.77
N ALA A 189 8.24 -2.02 13.42
CA ALA A 189 9.08 -1.03 14.09
C ALA A 189 9.54 0.12 13.14
N ASP A 190 9.71 -0.19 11.85
CA ASP A 190 10.12 0.81 10.86
C ASP A 190 8.98 1.76 10.47
N VAL A 191 7.74 1.25 10.38
CA VAL A 191 6.58 2.01 9.88
C VAL A 191 5.71 2.63 10.99
N GLU A 192 5.78 2.14 12.21
CA GLU A 192 4.92 2.55 13.34
C GLU A 192 4.86 4.08 13.52
N LYS A 193 5.98 4.76 13.30
CA LYS A 193 6.11 6.21 13.48
C LYS A 193 5.26 7.04 12.51
N VAL A 194 4.77 6.43 11.43
CA VAL A 194 4.01 7.12 10.37
C VAL A 194 2.55 6.69 10.31
N LEU A 195 2.13 5.71 11.13
CA LEU A 195 0.79 5.16 11.10
C LEU A 195 -0.18 5.94 12.01
N ASP A 196 -1.39 6.20 11.52
CA ASP A 196 -2.52 6.70 12.33
C ASP A 196 -3.29 5.56 12.99
N GLU A 197 -3.49 4.46 12.23
CA GLU A 197 -4.25 3.30 12.68
C GLU A 197 -3.64 2.00 12.16
N VAL A 198 -3.98 0.89 12.80
CA VAL A 198 -3.48 -0.43 12.44
C VAL A 198 -4.60 -1.47 12.39
N ILE A 199 -4.46 -2.38 11.43
CA ILE A 199 -5.27 -3.58 11.30
C ILE A 199 -4.35 -4.78 11.44
N PHE A 200 -4.59 -5.62 12.45
CA PHE A 200 -3.88 -6.88 12.61
C PHE A 200 -4.65 -8.01 11.92
N LEU A 201 -4.03 -8.60 10.90
CA LEU A 201 -4.59 -9.68 10.10
C LEU A 201 -3.89 -10.99 10.41
N LYS A 202 -4.64 -12.01 10.87
CA LYS A 202 -4.13 -13.33 11.24
C LYS A 202 -5.00 -14.42 10.63
N TYR A 203 -4.40 -15.30 9.83
CA TYR A 203 -5.09 -16.42 9.18
C TYR A 203 -6.37 -16.03 8.41
N GLY A 204 -6.35 -14.84 7.79
CA GLY A 204 -7.48 -14.32 7.02
C GLY A 204 -8.57 -13.65 7.84
N GLU A 205 -8.35 -13.44 9.14
CA GLU A 205 -9.29 -12.78 10.05
C GLU A 205 -8.68 -11.52 10.66
N ILE A 206 -9.50 -10.49 10.91
CA ILE A 206 -9.08 -9.30 11.63
C ILE A 206 -9.14 -9.59 13.12
N VAL A 207 -7.99 -9.53 13.78
CA VAL A 207 -7.88 -9.71 15.22
C VAL A 207 -7.86 -8.38 15.98
N MET A 208 -7.56 -7.29 15.27
CA MET A 208 -7.56 -5.93 15.83
C MET A 208 -7.70 -4.88 14.74
N HIS A 209 -8.43 -3.80 15.04
CA HIS A 209 -8.43 -2.53 14.28
C HIS A 209 -8.55 -1.41 15.31
N LYS A 210 -7.45 -0.67 15.54
CA LYS A 210 -7.35 0.44 16.51
C LYS A 210 -6.48 1.56 15.95
N SER A 211 -6.67 2.78 16.44
CA SER A 211 -5.68 3.85 16.22
C SER A 211 -4.40 3.57 17.01
N VAL A 212 -3.29 4.15 16.54
CA VAL A 212 -1.99 4.03 17.23
C VAL A 212 -2.05 4.71 18.60
N ASP A 213 -2.80 5.81 18.72
CA ASP A 213 -2.96 6.53 19.98
C ASP A 213 -3.78 5.71 20.99
N GLU A 214 -4.90 5.07 20.58
CA GLU A 214 -5.65 4.13 21.44
C GLU A 214 -4.75 3.00 21.96
N ILE A 215 -3.87 2.44 21.13
CA ILE A 215 -2.93 1.40 21.57
C ILE A 215 -1.97 1.93 22.64
N ARG A 216 -1.46 3.15 22.47
CA ARG A 216 -0.55 3.77 23.42
C ARG A 216 -1.23 4.11 24.74
N GLU A 217 -2.47 4.63 24.68
CA GLU A 217 -3.25 5.03 25.85
C GLU A 217 -3.79 3.82 26.63
N ASP A 218 -4.41 2.85 25.94
CA ASP A 218 -5.07 1.69 26.57
C ASP A 218 -4.07 0.65 27.06
N GLU A 219 -3.02 0.36 26.25
CA GLU A 219 -2.10 -0.76 26.48
C GLU A 219 -0.74 -0.30 27.05
N GLY A 220 -0.41 0.99 26.96
CA GLY A 220 0.89 1.51 27.36
C GLY A 220 2.06 0.94 26.53
N LYS A 221 1.80 0.48 25.31
CA LYS A 221 2.73 -0.25 24.45
C LYS A 221 2.90 0.41 23.10
N SER A 222 4.02 0.09 22.42
CA SER A 222 4.15 0.37 21.00
C SER A 222 3.35 -0.65 20.16
N VAL A 223 3.07 -0.31 18.92
CA VAL A 223 2.40 -1.23 17.97
C VAL A 223 3.23 -2.49 17.78
N ASP A 224 4.57 -2.37 17.66
CA ASP A 224 5.48 -3.52 17.52
C ASP A 224 5.43 -4.44 18.74
N MET A 225 5.43 -3.89 19.97
CA MET A 225 5.31 -4.69 21.18
C MET A 225 3.99 -5.45 21.24
N LEU A 226 2.88 -4.76 20.96
CA LEU A 226 1.54 -5.38 20.96
C LEU A 226 1.42 -6.45 19.88
N PHE A 227 1.97 -6.19 18.69
CA PHE A 227 2.00 -7.16 17.59
C PHE A 227 2.73 -8.45 18.01
N ARG A 228 3.92 -8.34 18.62
CA ARG A 228 4.69 -9.51 19.11
C ARG A 228 3.91 -10.34 20.11
N GLU A 229 3.17 -9.70 21.01
CA GLU A 229 2.31 -10.40 21.97
C GLU A 229 1.14 -11.15 21.29
N VAL A 230 0.42 -10.48 20.38
CA VAL A 230 -0.73 -11.06 19.66
C VAL A 230 -0.33 -12.22 18.77
N PHE A 231 0.84 -12.12 18.13
CA PHE A 231 1.33 -13.15 17.21
C PHE A 231 2.30 -14.14 17.86
N LYS A 232 2.71 -13.90 19.12
CA LYS A 232 3.66 -14.74 19.90
C LYS A 232 4.97 -14.99 19.12
N CYS A 233 5.54 -13.91 18.56
CA CYS A 233 6.80 -13.93 17.83
C CYS A 233 7.98 -13.67 18.77
#